data_d99b614eee3b9f9726ea027cba95cbee
#
_entry.id   d99b614eee3b9f9726ea027cba95cbee
#
_cell.length_a   1.000
_cell.length_b   1.000
_cell.length_c   1.000
_cell.angle_alpha   90.00
_cell.angle_beta   90.00
_cell.angle_gamma   90.00
#
_symmetry.space_group_name_H-M   'P 1'
#
loop_
_entity.id
_entity.type
_entity.pdbx_description
1 polymer ?
#
loop_
_entity_poly.entity_id
_entity_poly.type
_entity_poly.pdbx_seq_one_letter_code
_entity_poly.pdbx_strand_id
1 'polypeptide(L)'
;MKESDPFEKGLAAGEAAASAAGSASPTPTSDGRMYVRTQGFGSSDEDLRFLQRCGVRHKAAIFPFHPDRGWDLDELVRERERHESFGLTLDMSAVPIYEKLPNIIYFGKSPERDREIDLVCEMIRTASRAGINSLRYNTCILPIDRTEQEEGRGGYAHTAFRLDKISAEDQAKLTDAGRVTAEMHWERIEYLLERMIPVAE
;
A
#
# COMPACT_ATOMS: atom_id res chain seq x y z
N MET A 1 42.50 21.46 -28.04
CA MET A 1 42.25 20.78 -26.79
C MET A 1 40.78 21.03 -26.48
N LYS A 2 39.89 20.04 -26.68
CA LYS A 2 38.48 20.15 -26.32
C LYS A 2 38.35 19.65 -24.86
N GLU A 3 37.92 20.53 -23.99
CA GLU A 3 37.53 20.16 -22.65
C GLU A 3 36.28 19.28 -22.70
N SER A 4 36.35 18.10 -22.13
CA SER A 4 35.22 17.15 -22.05
C SER A 4 34.22 17.65 -21.02
N ASP A 5 32.95 17.67 -21.42
CA ASP A 5 31.80 18.08 -20.66
C ASP A 5 31.68 17.26 -19.33
N PRO A 6 31.56 17.91 -18.17
CA PRO A 6 31.40 17.21 -16.90
C PRO A 6 30.10 16.36 -16.81
N PHE A 7 29.15 16.58 -17.73
CA PHE A 7 27.92 15.82 -17.81
C PHE A 7 28.12 14.39 -18.35
N GLU A 8 29.07 14.18 -19.28
CA GLU A 8 29.36 12.82 -19.80
C GLU A 8 30.04 11.91 -18.78
N LYS A 9 30.81 12.48 -17.84
CA LYS A 9 31.43 11.70 -16.75
C LYS A 9 30.44 11.20 -15.71
N GLY A 10 29.31 11.87 -15.54
CA GLY A 10 28.24 11.45 -14.64
C GLY A 10 27.43 10.24 -15.16
N LEU A 11 27.25 10.19 -16.51
CA LEU A 11 26.53 9.08 -17.13
C LEU A 11 27.32 7.77 -17.10
N ALA A 12 28.64 7.84 -17.37
CA ALA A 12 29.50 6.66 -17.34
C ALA A 12 29.68 6.04 -15.94
N ALA A 13 29.59 6.86 -14.87
CA ALA A 13 29.61 6.37 -13.50
C ALA A 13 28.30 5.71 -13.08
N GLY A 14 27.17 6.12 -13.67
CA GLY A 14 25.86 5.52 -13.45
C GLY A 14 25.72 4.13 -14.07
N GLU A 15 26.26 3.93 -15.27
CA GLU A 15 26.19 2.63 -15.96
C GLU A 15 27.11 1.57 -15.33
N ALA A 16 28.25 1.97 -14.77
CA ALA A 16 29.17 1.05 -14.10
C ALA A 16 28.60 0.57 -12.72
N ALA A 17 27.76 1.37 -12.06
CA ALA A 17 27.10 0.99 -10.81
C ALA A 17 25.91 0.03 -11.01
N ALA A 18 25.25 0.09 -12.17
CA ALA A 18 24.12 -0.78 -12.49
C ALA A 18 24.53 -2.23 -12.84
N SER A 19 25.77 -2.45 -13.26
CA SER A 19 26.27 -3.79 -13.67
C SER A 19 26.80 -4.65 -12.52
N ALA A 20 26.89 -4.13 -11.29
CA ALA A 20 27.44 -4.86 -10.13
C ALA A 20 26.38 -5.31 -9.12
N ALA A 21 25.11 -5.08 -9.36
CA ALA A 21 24.02 -5.55 -8.48
C ALA A 21 23.67 -7.02 -8.77
N GLY A 22 24.51 -7.93 -8.32
CA GLY A 22 24.13 -9.32 -8.13
C GLY A 22 22.96 -9.44 -7.15
N SER A 23 22.03 -10.36 -7.42
CA SER A 23 20.76 -10.63 -6.78
C SER A 23 20.85 -10.92 -5.27
N ALA A 24 21.12 -9.92 -4.46
CA ALA A 24 20.86 -9.97 -3.03
C ALA A 24 19.57 -9.19 -2.79
N SER A 25 18.51 -9.86 -2.33
CA SER A 25 17.35 -9.20 -1.74
C SER A 25 17.83 -8.14 -0.74
N PRO A 26 17.38 -6.90 -0.84
CA PRO A 26 17.81 -5.89 0.13
C PRO A 26 17.29 -6.30 1.50
N THR A 27 18.21 -6.79 2.34
CA THR A 27 17.95 -6.90 3.77
C THR A 27 17.54 -5.50 4.25
N PRO A 28 16.39 -5.35 4.97
CA PRO A 28 16.03 -4.06 5.51
C PRO A 28 17.20 -3.56 6.37
N THR A 29 17.85 -2.52 5.92
CA THR A 29 18.91 -1.88 6.69
C THR A 29 18.23 -1.20 7.88
N SER A 30 18.19 -1.88 9.01
CA SER A 30 17.75 -1.33 10.28
C SER A 30 18.83 -0.38 10.84
N ASP A 31 19.17 0.65 10.08
CA ASP A 31 20.08 1.70 10.56
C ASP A 31 19.36 2.67 11.52
N GLY A 32 18.11 2.37 11.86
CA GLY A 32 17.27 3.20 12.73
C GLY A 32 16.82 4.52 12.11
N ARG A 33 17.12 4.76 10.84
CA ARG A 33 16.73 6.00 10.16
C ARG A 33 15.32 5.93 9.60
N MET A 34 14.58 7.00 9.80
CA MET A 34 13.30 7.21 9.11
C MET A 34 13.54 7.65 7.67
N TYR A 35 12.73 7.14 6.75
CA TYR A 35 12.72 7.57 5.35
C TYR A 35 11.29 7.87 4.89
N VAL A 36 11.19 8.68 3.84
CA VAL A 36 9.91 9.05 3.22
C VAL A 36 9.56 8.00 2.15
N ARG A 37 8.34 7.50 2.25
CA ARG A 37 7.74 6.63 1.25
C ARG A 37 6.56 7.34 0.60
N THR A 38 6.39 7.21 -0.71
CA THR A 38 5.20 7.67 -1.41
C THR A 38 4.20 6.54 -1.60
N GLN A 39 2.92 6.87 -1.47
CA GLN A 39 1.79 5.99 -1.81
C GLN A 39 0.75 6.78 -2.60
N GLY A 40 -0.13 6.08 -3.32
CA GLY A 40 -1.20 6.74 -4.08
C GLY A 40 -0.74 7.51 -5.31
N PHE A 41 0.54 7.46 -5.65
CA PHE A 41 1.09 7.97 -6.91
C PHE A 41 1.04 6.87 -7.96
N GLY A 42 0.85 7.24 -9.23
CA GLY A 42 0.82 6.29 -10.34
C GLY A 42 2.07 5.39 -10.39
N SER A 43 1.98 4.31 -11.12
CA SER A 43 3.07 3.36 -11.33
C SER A 43 3.41 3.16 -12.81
N SER A 44 3.04 4.12 -13.68
CA SER A 44 3.54 4.13 -15.05
C SER A 44 5.05 4.40 -15.07
N ASP A 45 5.71 4.07 -16.15
CA ASP A 45 7.14 4.37 -16.31
C ASP A 45 7.44 5.87 -16.20
N GLU A 46 6.51 6.70 -16.64
CA GLU A 46 6.64 8.16 -16.50
C GLU A 46 6.57 8.59 -15.04
N ASP A 47 5.62 8.03 -14.27
CA ASP A 47 5.50 8.28 -12.83
C ASP A 47 6.76 7.85 -12.08
N LEU A 48 7.29 6.66 -12.39
CA LEU A 48 8.50 6.16 -11.74
C LEU A 48 9.72 7.02 -12.04
N ARG A 49 9.89 7.47 -13.30
CA ARG A 49 10.94 8.44 -13.66
C ARG A 49 10.78 9.78 -12.98
N PHE A 50 9.53 10.25 -12.84
CA PHE A 50 9.26 11.49 -12.12
C PHE A 50 9.65 11.37 -10.65
N LEU A 51 9.24 10.31 -9.97
CA LEU A 51 9.60 10.05 -8.57
C LEU A 51 11.12 9.96 -8.38
N GLN A 52 11.80 9.26 -9.28
CA GLN A 52 13.26 9.16 -9.27
C GLN A 52 13.92 10.54 -9.34
N ARG A 53 13.48 11.38 -10.27
CA ARG A 53 13.99 12.77 -10.41
C ARG A 53 13.71 13.63 -9.18
N CYS A 54 12.61 13.39 -8.47
CA CYS A 54 12.29 14.04 -7.21
C CYS A 54 13.10 13.50 -6.01
N GLY A 55 13.98 12.52 -6.21
CA GLY A 55 14.79 11.93 -5.14
C GLY A 55 14.04 10.95 -4.25
N VAL A 56 12.82 10.54 -4.64
CA VAL A 56 12.07 9.50 -3.93
C VAL A 56 12.79 8.17 -4.10
N ARG A 57 12.93 7.41 -3.01
CA ARG A 57 13.61 6.11 -2.99
C ARG A 57 12.68 4.96 -2.63
N HIS A 58 11.60 5.22 -1.90
CA HIS A 58 10.69 4.20 -1.39
C HIS A 58 9.27 4.45 -1.91
N LYS A 59 8.62 3.39 -2.36
CA LYS A 59 7.27 3.45 -2.92
C LYS A 59 6.41 2.31 -2.40
N ALA A 60 5.15 2.61 -2.13
CA ALA A 60 4.10 1.61 -1.97
C ALA A 60 3.37 1.39 -3.29
N ALA A 61 2.96 0.16 -3.57
CA ALA A 61 2.11 -0.18 -4.70
C ALA A 61 0.86 -0.94 -4.26
N ILE A 62 -0.12 -1.00 -5.16
CA ILE A 62 -1.32 -1.82 -5.05
C ILE A 62 -1.22 -2.87 -6.14
N PHE A 63 -1.42 -4.14 -5.77
CA PHE A 63 -1.36 -5.26 -6.70
C PHE A 63 -2.74 -5.73 -7.10
N PRO A 64 -2.88 -6.36 -8.27
CA PRO A 64 -4.10 -7.05 -8.65
C PRO A 64 -4.50 -8.08 -7.59
N PHE A 65 -5.79 -8.10 -7.26
CA PHE A 65 -6.36 -9.05 -6.31
C PHE A 65 -7.07 -10.18 -7.07
N HIS A 66 -6.70 -11.41 -6.77
CA HIS A 66 -7.34 -12.61 -7.30
C HIS A 66 -8.22 -13.25 -6.21
N PRO A 67 -9.52 -13.45 -6.45
CA PRO A 67 -10.45 -13.93 -5.41
C PRO A 67 -10.07 -15.26 -4.76
N ASP A 68 -9.40 -16.13 -5.52
CA ASP A 68 -9.08 -17.49 -5.08
C ASP A 68 -7.72 -17.62 -4.37
N ARG A 69 -6.79 -16.68 -4.62
CA ARG A 69 -5.40 -16.79 -4.14
C ARG A 69 -4.81 -15.49 -3.58
N GLY A 70 -5.57 -14.40 -3.60
CA GLY A 70 -5.10 -13.07 -3.16
C GLY A 70 -4.13 -12.44 -4.15
N TRP A 71 -2.83 -12.58 -3.94
CA TRP A 71 -1.78 -12.09 -4.82
C TRP A 71 -1.02 -13.21 -5.53
N ASP A 72 -0.53 -12.91 -6.72
CA ASP A 72 0.34 -13.78 -7.48
C ASP A 72 1.81 -13.42 -7.22
N LEU A 73 2.63 -14.42 -6.89
CA LEU A 73 4.04 -14.20 -6.55
C LEU A 73 4.84 -13.61 -7.71
N ASP A 74 4.63 -14.13 -8.90
CA ASP A 74 5.39 -13.70 -10.09
C ASP A 74 5.00 -12.26 -10.49
N GLU A 75 3.74 -11.86 -10.25
CA GLU A 75 3.30 -10.48 -10.45
C GLU A 75 3.99 -9.55 -9.46
N LEU A 76 4.06 -9.91 -8.18
CA LEU A 76 4.73 -9.12 -7.16
C LEU A 76 6.23 -8.97 -7.45
N VAL A 77 6.89 -10.05 -7.79
CA VAL A 77 8.32 -10.06 -8.12
C VAL A 77 8.61 -9.18 -9.34
N ARG A 78 7.85 -9.36 -10.44
CA ARG A 78 8.01 -8.54 -11.65
C ARG A 78 7.83 -7.04 -11.36
N GLU A 79 6.83 -6.70 -10.56
CA GLU A 79 6.55 -5.30 -10.24
C GLU A 79 7.61 -4.71 -9.31
N ARG A 80 8.12 -5.48 -8.36
CA ARG A 80 9.26 -5.08 -7.54
C ARG A 80 10.50 -4.81 -8.39
N GLU A 81 10.90 -5.77 -9.24
CA GLU A 81 12.07 -5.64 -10.12
C GLU A 81 11.93 -4.46 -11.09
N ARG A 82 10.71 -4.24 -11.58
CA ARG A 82 10.41 -3.08 -12.41
C ARG A 82 10.66 -1.76 -11.67
N HIS A 83 10.21 -1.63 -10.40
CA HIS A 83 10.49 -0.44 -9.58
C HIS A 83 11.98 -0.28 -9.31
N GLU A 84 12.67 -1.36 -9.00
CA GLU A 84 14.12 -1.38 -8.78
C GLU A 84 14.90 -0.91 -10.03
N SER A 85 14.44 -1.23 -11.22
CA SER A 85 15.05 -0.75 -12.47
C SER A 85 14.99 0.77 -12.65
N PHE A 86 14.08 1.45 -11.94
CA PHE A 86 14.02 2.91 -11.84
C PHE A 86 14.72 3.47 -10.59
N GLY A 87 15.45 2.64 -9.84
CA GLY A 87 16.12 3.05 -8.60
C GLY A 87 15.17 3.30 -7.42
N LEU A 88 13.98 2.71 -7.44
CA LEU A 88 12.97 2.79 -6.39
C LEU A 88 12.87 1.45 -5.66
N THR A 89 12.80 1.47 -4.35
CA THR A 89 12.51 0.30 -3.53
C THR A 89 11.00 0.16 -3.38
N LEU A 90 10.44 -0.94 -3.84
CA LEU A 90 9.05 -1.31 -3.61
C LEU A 90 8.98 -2.16 -2.33
N ASP A 91 8.70 -1.53 -1.21
CA ASP A 91 8.81 -2.16 0.11
C ASP A 91 7.48 -2.21 0.89
N MET A 92 6.39 -1.72 0.30
CA MET A 92 5.06 -1.78 0.93
C MET A 92 3.96 -2.07 -0.09
N SER A 93 2.96 -2.84 0.36
CA SER A 93 1.68 -2.99 -0.34
C SER A 93 0.49 -2.78 0.60
N ALA A 94 -0.70 -2.58 0.02
CA ALA A 94 -1.95 -2.49 0.75
C ALA A 94 -2.75 -3.79 0.58
N VAL A 95 -3.04 -4.45 1.69
CA VAL A 95 -3.98 -5.58 1.73
C VAL A 95 -5.40 -5.03 1.59
N PRO A 96 -6.19 -5.47 0.59
CA PRO A 96 -7.47 -4.86 0.24
C PRO A 96 -8.63 -5.37 1.12
N ILE A 97 -8.48 -5.39 2.45
CA ILE A 97 -9.52 -5.90 3.38
C ILE A 97 -10.83 -5.16 3.16
N TYR A 98 -10.80 -3.84 3.23
CA TYR A 98 -12.00 -3.02 3.13
C TYR A 98 -12.75 -3.20 1.80
N GLU A 99 -12.03 -3.37 0.69
CA GLU A 99 -12.62 -3.35 -0.65
C GLU A 99 -12.99 -4.73 -1.18
N LYS A 100 -12.23 -5.78 -0.79
CA LYS A 100 -12.31 -7.11 -1.40
C LYS A 100 -12.62 -8.24 -0.42
N LEU A 101 -12.45 -8.00 0.87
CA LEU A 101 -12.59 -8.99 1.94
C LEU A 101 -13.48 -8.45 3.07
N PRO A 102 -14.75 -8.09 2.76
CA PRO A 102 -15.60 -7.37 3.71
C PRO A 102 -16.04 -8.22 4.90
N ASN A 103 -16.06 -9.56 4.76
CA ASN A 103 -16.51 -10.44 5.85
C ASN A 103 -15.59 -10.36 7.08
N ILE A 104 -14.32 -9.98 6.89
CA ILE A 104 -13.37 -9.83 8.01
C ILE A 104 -13.85 -8.80 9.03
N ILE A 105 -14.38 -7.67 8.56
CA ILE A 105 -14.71 -6.52 9.41
C ILE A 105 -16.20 -6.20 9.46
N TYR A 106 -16.99 -6.59 8.45
CA TYR A 106 -18.41 -6.24 8.38
C TYR A 106 -19.29 -7.20 9.18
N PHE A 107 -18.91 -8.48 9.20
CA PHE A 107 -19.75 -9.53 9.77
C PHE A 107 -19.11 -10.19 10.98
N GLY A 108 -19.92 -10.84 11.77
CA GLY A 108 -19.46 -11.64 12.87
C GLY A 108 -18.78 -12.93 12.42
N LYS A 109 -18.53 -13.82 13.38
CA LYS A 109 -17.90 -15.11 13.13
C LYS A 109 -18.65 -15.93 12.09
N SER A 110 -17.95 -16.30 11.01
CA SER A 110 -18.51 -17.10 9.91
C SER A 110 -17.41 -17.84 9.15
N PRO A 111 -17.75 -18.92 8.41
CA PRO A 111 -16.78 -19.59 7.53
C PRO A 111 -16.24 -18.69 6.43
N GLU A 112 -17.02 -17.70 5.98
CA GLU A 112 -16.60 -16.71 4.96
C GLU A 112 -15.51 -15.82 5.53
N ARG A 113 -15.69 -15.29 6.75
CA ARG A 113 -14.67 -14.51 7.46
C ARG A 113 -13.37 -15.30 7.61
N ASP A 114 -13.47 -16.56 8.01
CA ASP A 114 -12.30 -17.41 8.20
C ASP A 114 -11.52 -17.62 6.89
N ARG A 115 -12.21 -17.88 5.78
CA ARG A 115 -11.58 -17.99 4.46
C ARG A 115 -10.89 -16.70 4.01
N GLU A 116 -11.52 -15.55 4.24
CA GLU A 116 -10.92 -14.26 3.91
C GLU A 116 -9.67 -13.97 4.75
N ILE A 117 -9.67 -14.34 6.03
CA ILE A 117 -8.48 -14.23 6.88
C ILE A 117 -7.37 -15.18 6.42
N ASP A 118 -7.69 -16.40 6.04
CA ASP A 118 -6.71 -17.34 5.49
C ASP A 118 -6.09 -16.80 4.19
N LEU A 119 -6.89 -16.13 3.36
CA LEU A 119 -6.41 -15.48 2.15
C LEU A 119 -5.47 -14.30 2.47
N VAL A 120 -5.76 -13.51 3.52
CA VAL A 120 -4.84 -12.48 4.01
C VAL A 120 -3.52 -13.09 4.47
N CYS A 121 -3.57 -14.18 5.22
CA CYS A 121 -2.37 -14.90 5.67
C CYS A 121 -1.53 -15.39 4.49
N GLU A 122 -2.16 -15.87 3.41
CA GLU A 122 -1.43 -16.29 2.21
C GLU A 122 -0.84 -15.07 1.46
N MET A 123 -1.53 -13.94 1.43
CA MET A 123 -0.97 -12.70 0.88
C MET A 123 0.25 -12.22 1.66
N ILE A 124 0.27 -12.34 2.99
CA ILE A 124 1.46 -12.02 3.83
C ILE A 124 2.64 -12.91 3.41
N ARG A 125 2.45 -14.22 3.31
CA ARG A 125 3.49 -15.16 2.87
C ARG A 125 3.99 -14.85 1.45
N THR A 126 3.08 -14.52 0.56
CA THR A 126 3.41 -14.17 -0.83
C THR A 126 4.22 -12.89 -0.91
N ALA A 127 3.84 -11.85 -0.14
CA ALA A 127 4.59 -10.59 -0.03
C ALA A 127 6.00 -10.83 0.51
N SER A 128 6.13 -11.63 1.58
CA SER A 128 7.44 -12.00 2.15
C SER A 128 8.34 -12.67 1.12
N ARG A 129 7.81 -13.68 0.40
CA ARG A 129 8.56 -14.36 -0.68
C ARG A 129 8.95 -13.43 -1.82
N ALA A 130 8.13 -12.42 -2.09
CA ALA A 130 8.43 -11.40 -3.09
C ALA A 130 9.43 -10.33 -2.59
N GLY A 131 9.83 -10.34 -1.32
CA GLY A 131 10.71 -9.34 -0.73
C GLY A 131 10.02 -8.02 -0.38
N ILE A 132 8.69 -8.01 -0.25
CA ILE A 132 7.90 -6.84 0.17
C ILE A 132 7.65 -6.96 1.67
N ASN A 133 8.38 -6.18 2.46
CA ASN A 133 8.51 -6.37 3.90
C ASN A 133 7.50 -5.56 4.74
N SER A 134 6.61 -4.79 4.12
CA SER A 134 5.66 -3.95 4.83
C SER A 134 4.29 -4.05 4.19
N LEU A 135 3.28 -4.33 5.01
CA LEU A 135 1.89 -4.38 4.55
C LEU A 135 1.05 -3.37 5.32
N ARG A 136 0.22 -2.65 4.60
CA ARG A 136 -0.80 -1.77 5.17
C ARG A 136 -2.16 -2.42 4.98
N TYR A 137 -3.00 -2.35 5.97
CA TYR A 137 -4.41 -2.73 5.90
C TYR A 137 -5.31 -1.68 6.52
N ASN A 138 -6.59 -1.76 6.22
CA ASN A 138 -7.60 -0.85 6.73
C ASN A 138 -8.80 -1.66 7.23
N THR A 139 -9.22 -1.40 8.46
CA THR A 139 -10.35 -2.05 9.13
C THR A 139 -11.55 -1.12 9.27
N CYS A 140 -11.68 -0.10 8.42
CA CYS A 140 -12.83 0.78 8.41
C CYS A 140 -14.12 0.03 8.07
N ILE A 141 -15.18 0.27 8.84
CA ILE A 141 -16.54 -0.20 8.54
C ILE A 141 -17.30 0.87 7.78
N LEU A 142 -17.03 2.13 8.08
CA LEU A 142 -17.71 3.27 7.46
C LEU A 142 -16.94 3.76 6.23
N PRO A 143 -17.65 4.17 5.18
CA PRO A 143 -17.03 4.90 4.09
C PRO A 143 -16.39 6.19 4.64
N ILE A 144 -15.39 6.69 3.92
CA ILE A 144 -14.85 8.01 4.23
C ILE A 144 -15.78 9.04 3.61
N ASP A 145 -16.71 9.56 4.41
CA ASP A 145 -17.64 10.56 3.96
C ASP A 145 -16.93 11.86 3.59
N ARG A 146 -17.43 12.50 2.56
CA ARG A 146 -16.98 13.79 2.09
C ARG A 146 -18.19 14.68 1.85
N THR A 147 -18.06 15.94 2.25
CA THR A 147 -18.96 17.00 1.85
C THR A 147 -18.43 17.70 0.58
N GLU A 148 -18.89 18.86 0.27
CA GLU A 148 -18.35 19.64 -0.84
C GLU A 148 -16.85 19.95 -0.65
N GLN A 149 -16.17 20.24 -1.76
CA GLN A 149 -14.79 20.72 -1.70
C GLN A 149 -14.75 22.12 -1.07
N GLU A 150 -13.72 22.37 -0.29
CA GLU A 150 -13.44 23.67 0.29
C GLU A 150 -12.16 24.27 -0.30
N GLU A 151 -12.14 25.59 -0.40
CA GLU A 151 -10.97 26.30 -0.87
C GLU A 151 -9.96 26.45 0.29
N GLY A 152 -8.74 26.00 0.04
CA GLY A 152 -7.63 26.15 0.94
C GLY A 152 -6.72 27.32 0.57
N ARG A 153 -5.60 27.40 1.28
CA ARG A 153 -4.59 28.47 1.07
C ARG A 153 -4.08 28.44 -0.39
N GLY A 154 -4.10 29.62 -1.02
CA GLY A 154 -3.61 29.79 -2.39
C GLY A 154 -4.56 29.29 -3.48
N GLY A 155 -5.84 29.16 -3.20
CA GLY A 155 -6.86 28.72 -4.16
C GLY A 155 -6.87 27.19 -4.38
N TYR A 156 -6.18 26.42 -3.56
CA TYR A 156 -6.19 24.95 -3.63
C TYR A 156 -7.52 24.40 -3.13
N ALA A 157 -8.20 23.64 -3.97
CA ALA A 157 -9.42 22.93 -3.58
C ALA A 157 -9.07 21.59 -2.92
N HIS A 158 -9.64 21.32 -1.75
CA HIS A 158 -9.44 20.05 -1.04
C HIS A 158 -10.77 19.44 -0.60
N THR A 159 -10.76 18.12 -0.46
CA THR A 159 -11.91 17.41 0.09
C THR A 159 -12.05 17.70 1.57
N ALA A 160 -13.29 17.98 2.01
CA ALA A 160 -13.61 18.32 3.38
C ALA A 160 -14.72 17.41 3.93
N PHE A 161 -14.81 17.35 5.24
CA PHE A 161 -15.94 16.78 5.96
C PHE A 161 -16.47 17.81 6.93
N ARG A 162 -17.75 18.17 6.79
CA ARG A 162 -18.46 19.11 7.63
C ARG A 162 -19.71 18.46 8.18
N LEU A 163 -19.73 18.25 9.48
CA LEU A 163 -20.86 17.58 10.14
C LEU A 163 -22.18 18.36 9.98
N ASP A 164 -22.11 19.67 9.94
CA ASP A 164 -23.25 20.57 9.74
C ASP A 164 -23.82 20.54 8.31
N LYS A 165 -23.07 19.96 7.36
CA LYS A 165 -23.47 19.82 5.95
C LYS A 165 -23.95 18.42 5.57
N ILE A 166 -23.87 17.47 6.49
CA ILE A 166 -24.38 16.12 6.22
C ILE A 166 -25.89 16.08 6.44
N SER A 167 -26.60 15.49 5.48
CA SER A 167 -28.04 15.30 5.59
C SER A 167 -28.40 14.33 6.71
N ALA A 168 -29.58 14.48 7.29
CA ALA A 168 -30.09 13.53 8.28
C ALA A 168 -30.26 12.11 7.68
N GLU A 169 -30.51 12.00 6.39
CA GLU A 169 -30.60 10.74 5.67
C GLU A 169 -29.25 10.04 5.60
N ASP A 170 -28.18 10.78 5.22
CA ASP A 170 -26.81 10.22 5.16
C ASP A 170 -26.31 9.82 6.56
N GLN A 171 -26.65 10.59 7.59
CA GLN A 171 -26.30 10.25 8.98
C GLN A 171 -27.00 8.95 9.47
N ALA A 172 -28.18 8.66 8.96
CA ALA A 172 -28.95 7.47 9.31
C ALA A 172 -28.58 6.24 8.48
N LYS A 173 -27.83 6.41 7.40
CA LYS A 173 -27.45 5.36 6.48
C LYS A 173 -26.52 4.36 7.16
N LEU A 174 -26.85 3.09 7.04
CA LEU A 174 -26.01 2.00 7.52
C LEU A 174 -25.27 1.35 6.35
N THR A 175 -24.07 0.86 6.61
CA THR A 175 -23.38 -0.07 5.72
C THR A 175 -23.97 -1.48 5.82
N ASP A 176 -23.51 -2.39 4.97
CA ASP A 176 -23.91 -3.80 5.04
C ASP A 176 -23.56 -4.46 6.38
N ALA A 177 -22.63 -3.87 7.13
CA ALA A 177 -22.32 -4.30 8.50
C ALA A 177 -23.48 -4.07 9.49
N GLY A 178 -24.47 -3.25 9.15
CA GLY A 178 -25.56 -2.85 10.02
C GLY A 178 -25.07 -2.01 11.20
N ARG A 179 -25.76 -2.12 12.34
CA ARG A 179 -25.30 -1.48 13.58
C ARG A 179 -24.19 -2.29 14.23
N VAL A 180 -23.02 -1.70 14.35
CA VAL A 180 -21.84 -2.30 14.98
C VAL A 180 -21.45 -1.47 16.19
N THR A 181 -21.34 -2.12 17.36
CA THR A 181 -20.81 -1.48 18.57
C THR A 181 -19.28 -1.49 18.55
N ALA A 182 -18.66 -0.70 19.43
CA ALA A 182 -17.21 -0.68 19.57
C ALA A 182 -16.68 -2.07 19.96
N GLU A 183 -17.35 -2.77 20.87
CA GLU A 183 -16.99 -4.13 21.33
C GLU A 183 -17.05 -5.14 20.19
N MET A 184 -18.09 -5.09 19.35
CA MET A 184 -18.20 -5.95 18.17
C MET A 184 -17.08 -5.68 17.16
N HIS A 185 -16.70 -4.42 17.02
CA HIS A 185 -15.62 -4.06 16.09
C HIS A 185 -14.25 -4.51 16.62
N TRP A 186 -14.02 -4.34 17.91
CA TRP A 186 -12.81 -4.83 18.58
C TRP A 186 -12.69 -6.36 18.49
N GLU A 187 -13.77 -7.11 18.74
CA GLU A 187 -13.76 -8.58 18.57
C GLU A 187 -13.28 -8.97 17.17
N ARG A 188 -13.76 -8.28 16.14
CA ARG A 188 -13.39 -8.58 14.74
C ARG A 188 -11.93 -8.27 14.46
N ILE A 189 -11.42 -7.15 14.99
CA ILE A 189 -10.02 -6.76 14.83
C ILE A 189 -9.11 -7.73 15.59
N GLU A 190 -9.42 -8.05 16.84
CA GLU A 190 -8.64 -8.99 17.64
C GLU A 190 -8.56 -10.36 16.97
N TYR A 191 -9.69 -10.89 16.51
CA TYR A 191 -9.72 -12.17 15.80
C TYR A 191 -8.88 -12.18 14.51
N LEU A 192 -8.90 -11.09 13.76
CA LEU A 192 -8.03 -10.93 12.59
C LEU A 192 -6.56 -10.94 13.00
N LEU A 193 -6.20 -10.13 14.00
CA LEU A 193 -4.80 -9.96 14.42
C LEU A 193 -4.22 -11.22 15.06
N GLU A 194 -4.99 -11.96 15.86
CA GLU A 194 -4.58 -13.24 16.45
C GLU A 194 -4.17 -14.27 15.39
N ARG A 195 -4.76 -14.21 14.20
CA ARG A 195 -4.43 -15.13 13.09
C ARG A 195 -3.35 -14.56 12.16
N MET A 196 -3.34 -13.26 11.97
CA MET A 196 -2.46 -12.60 10.99
C MET A 196 -1.05 -12.37 11.54
N ILE A 197 -0.92 -11.94 12.83
CA ILE A 197 0.38 -11.59 13.43
C ILE A 197 1.34 -12.77 13.44
N PRO A 198 0.97 -14.00 13.88
CA PRO A 198 1.89 -15.13 13.88
C PRO A 198 2.40 -15.55 12.49
N VAL A 199 1.71 -15.12 11.44
CA VAL A 199 2.13 -15.37 10.05
C VAL A 199 3.09 -14.27 9.56
N ALA A 200 3.01 -13.08 10.14
CA ALA A 200 3.85 -11.93 9.77
C ALA A 200 5.21 -11.94 10.49
N GLU A 201 5.32 -12.66 11.62
CA GLU A 201 6.58 -12.87 12.38
C GLU A 201 7.48 -13.89 11.69
#